data_6577502e6d3daf1cff87d40108649e95
#
_entry.id   6577502e6d3daf1cff87d40108649e95
#
_cell.length_a   1.000
_cell.length_b   1.000
_cell.length_c   1.000
_cell.angle_alpha   90.00
_cell.angle_beta   90.00
_cell.angle_gamma   90.00
#
_symmetry.space_group_name_H-M   'P 1'
#
loop_
_entity.id
_entity.type
_entity.pdbx_description
1 polymer ?
#
loop_
_entity_poly.entity_id
_entity_poly.type
_entity_poly.pdbx_seq_one_letter_code
_entity_poly.pdbx_strand_id
1 'polypeptide(L)'
;MTSMIFDKDISNIKNIINSHNIVNSNNKIQMGEVFTPFNLIIEMVDHFPKSLWKNPNLKWLDPGSGIGNFSMIIYHYLNNGLKSWEPDKVKRHNHIISNMIYMIEISDKNIKIAKKVFGNSVNICHCDFIKEQHIWKKQFNLTSFDIIYGNPPYNTNGMRGKGRSNPGLRVLWTQFLNYSLDILNKNGYILYLTPNSWTELKSPLAKKMLTNNNILVLKNFDVVNSYKLFDKQAGSLPLSYYLLHNSNDTYKSTLIFDSTFDKYIEFNIRKYMIIPNKNIELIKKVLNKNENSLSSYFKFTPPKDKKDKKLYSNTNRHPFIYPLINYVHKKIYISYAKNPTYVQNKRPKLIFPNYSMGY
;
A
#
# COMPACT_ATOMS: atom_id res chain seq x y z
N MET A 1 -26.19 20.81 -14.79
CA MET A 1 -25.62 19.74 -15.66
C MET A 1 -25.84 18.41 -14.95
N THR A 2 -26.47 17.46 -15.62
CA THR A 2 -26.64 16.09 -15.11
C THR A 2 -25.24 15.48 -14.99
N SER A 3 -24.91 14.86 -13.85
CA SER A 3 -23.61 14.24 -13.66
C SER A 3 -23.40 13.09 -14.64
N MET A 4 -22.17 12.93 -15.16
CA MET A 4 -21.85 11.86 -16.13
C MET A 4 -21.95 10.47 -15.51
N ILE A 5 -21.81 10.35 -14.18
CA ILE A 5 -21.85 9.06 -13.47
C ILE A 5 -23.28 8.64 -13.08
N PHE A 6 -24.26 9.56 -13.22
CA PHE A 6 -25.62 9.28 -12.80
C PHE A 6 -26.18 8.05 -13.51
N ASP A 7 -26.66 7.06 -12.72
CA ASP A 7 -27.28 5.81 -13.15
C ASP A 7 -26.46 4.98 -14.18
N LYS A 8 -25.13 5.09 -14.13
CA LYS A 8 -24.23 4.33 -15.01
C LYS A 8 -23.84 2.99 -14.39
N ASP A 9 -23.75 1.99 -15.26
CA ASP A 9 -23.17 0.69 -14.91
C ASP A 9 -21.62 0.73 -14.93
N ILE A 10 -20.98 -0.36 -14.51
CA ILE A 10 -19.51 -0.48 -14.45
C ILE A 10 -18.87 -0.31 -15.83
N SER A 11 -19.48 -0.79 -16.91
CA SER A 11 -18.91 -0.68 -18.26
C SER A 11 -18.92 0.77 -18.75
N ASN A 12 -19.98 1.49 -18.50
CA ASN A 12 -20.07 2.92 -18.79
C ASN A 12 -19.13 3.76 -17.91
N ILE A 13 -18.96 3.42 -16.64
CA ILE A 13 -17.97 4.06 -15.76
C ILE A 13 -16.55 3.83 -16.29
N LYS A 14 -16.23 2.62 -16.76
CA LYS A 14 -14.95 2.31 -17.41
C LYS A 14 -14.70 3.22 -18.63
N ASN A 15 -15.71 3.44 -19.46
CA ASN A 15 -15.60 4.34 -20.61
C ASN A 15 -15.36 5.80 -20.19
N ILE A 16 -16.04 6.27 -19.14
CA ILE A 16 -15.82 7.60 -18.56
C ILE A 16 -14.36 7.73 -18.09
N ILE A 17 -13.86 6.77 -17.33
CA ILE A 17 -12.48 6.77 -16.84
C ILE A 17 -11.49 6.81 -18.02
N ASN A 18 -11.64 5.91 -18.99
CA ASN A 18 -10.75 5.81 -20.14
C ASN A 18 -10.75 7.09 -20.99
N SER A 19 -11.90 7.73 -21.19
CA SER A 19 -12.00 8.98 -21.95
C SER A 19 -11.30 10.18 -21.25
N HIS A 20 -11.19 10.15 -19.91
CA HIS A 20 -10.55 11.21 -19.13
C HIS A 20 -9.11 10.89 -18.74
N ASN A 21 -8.70 9.60 -18.80
CA ASN A 21 -7.32 9.18 -18.58
C ASN A 21 -6.39 9.49 -19.76
N ILE A 22 -6.84 10.17 -20.81
CA ILE A 22 -6.00 10.73 -21.87
C ILE A 22 -5.20 11.91 -21.26
N VAL A 23 -4.33 11.58 -20.33
CA VAL A 23 -3.39 12.53 -19.74
C VAL A 23 -2.21 12.61 -20.70
N ASN A 24 -1.95 13.79 -21.22
CA ASN A 24 -0.73 14.09 -21.97
C ASN A 24 0.48 13.55 -21.20
N SER A 25 1.34 12.80 -21.88
CA SER A 25 2.57 12.20 -21.32
C SER A 25 3.43 13.20 -20.50
N ASN A 26 3.35 14.49 -20.79
CA ASN A 26 4.04 15.55 -20.08
C ASN A 26 3.51 15.81 -18.65
N ASN A 27 2.23 15.62 -18.37
CA ASN A 27 1.66 15.80 -17.02
C ASN A 27 1.97 14.65 -16.09
N LYS A 28 2.06 13.40 -16.61
CA LYS A 28 2.53 12.22 -15.84
C LYS A 28 3.94 12.45 -15.27
N ILE A 29 4.80 13.17 -15.97
CA ILE A 29 6.20 13.39 -15.58
C ILE A 29 6.34 14.50 -14.52
N GLN A 30 5.51 15.55 -14.59
CA GLN A 30 5.66 16.71 -13.71
C GLN A 30 5.00 16.56 -12.34
N MET A 31 3.84 15.86 -12.24
CA MET A 31 3.08 15.74 -11.00
C MET A 31 3.14 14.35 -10.35
N GLY A 32 3.76 13.36 -11.01
CA GLY A 32 3.80 11.98 -10.49
C GLY A 32 2.42 11.31 -10.45
N GLU A 33 1.48 11.79 -11.25
CA GLU A 33 0.13 11.23 -11.33
C GLU A 33 0.16 9.83 -11.94
N VAL A 34 -0.23 8.85 -11.15
CA VAL A 34 -0.33 7.45 -11.55
C VAL A 34 -1.77 7.02 -11.38
N PHE A 35 -2.46 6.85 -12.52
CA PHE A 35 -3.83 6.36 -12.50
C PHE A 35 -3.87 4.87 -12.24
N THR A 36 -4.55 4.46 -11.18
CA THR A 36 -4.74 3.04 -10.86
C THR A 36 -5.63 2.40 -11.92
N PRO A 37 -5.24 1.25 -12.49
CA PRO A 37 -6.04 0.54 -13.48
C PRO A 37 -7.41 0.16 -12.91
N PHE A 38 -8.43 0.31 -13.73
CA PHE A 38 -9.82 0.07 -13.34
C PHE A 38 -10.06 -1.33 -12.73
N ASN A 39 -9.52 -2.38 -13.36
CA ASN A 39 -9.69 -3.74 -12.88
C ASN A 39 -9.04 -3.96 -11.51
N LEU A 40 -7.92 -3.26 -11.25
CA LEU A 40 -7.27 -3.32 -9.93
C LEU A 40 -8.12 -2.61 -8.87
N ILE A 41 -8.74 -1.46 -9.21
CA ILE A 41 -9.64 -0.77 -8.27
C ILE A 41 -10.81 -1.68 -7.89
N ILE A 42 -11.43 -2.37 -8.87
CA ILE A 42 -12.52 -3.32 -8.60
C ILE A 42 -12.02 -4.45 -7.70
N GLU A 43 -10.90 -5.10 -8.03
CA GLU A 43 -10.30 -6.14 -7.20
C GLU A 43 -10.11 -5.67 -5.75
N MET A 44 -9.57 -4.48 -5.56
CA MET A 44 -9.36 -3.89 -4.23
C MET A 44 -10.68 -3.67 -3.48
N VAL A 45 -11.66 -3.06 -4.15
CA VAL A 45 -12.95 -2.66 -3.58
C VAL A 45 -13.82 -3.88 -3.22
N ASP A 46 -13.69 -4.97 -3.96
CA ASP A 46 -14.42 -6.23 -3.70
C ASP A 46 -14.06 -6.88 -2.34
N HIS A 47 -12.94 -6.49 -1.75
CA HIS A 47 -12.56 -6.94 -0.41
C HIS A 47 -13.31 -6.26 0.73
N PHE A 48 -14.02 -5.16 0.48
CA PHE A 48 -14.82 -4.54 1.52
C PHE A 48 -15.98 -5.43 1.97
N PRO A 49 -16.31 -5.46 3.27
CA PRO A 49 -17.52 -6.11 3.76
C PRO A 49 -18.77 -5.59 3.05
N LYS A 50 -19.62 -6.49 2.55
CA LYS A 50 -20.83 -6.13 1.79
C LYS A 50 -21.83 -5.29 2.57
N SER A 51 -21.80 -5.34 3.90
CA SER A 51 -22.64 -4.53 4.78
C SER A 51 -22.38 -3.03 4.65
N LEU A 52 -21.14 -2.63 4.35
CA LEU A 52 -20.77 -1.22 4.21
C LEU A 52 -21.52 -0.54 3.06
N TRP A 53 -21.81 -1.26 1.98
CA TRP A 53 -22.52 -0.73 0.82
C TRP A 53 -23.99 -0.40 1.09
N LYS A 54 -24.55 -0.95 2.17
CA LYS A 54 -25.96 -0.78 2.57
C LYS A 54 -26.17 0.28 3.64
N ASN A 55 -25.10 0.86 4.19
CA ASN A 55 -25.19 1.84 5.26
C ASN A 55 -25.11 3.27 4.70
N PRO A 56 -26.18 4.05 4.70
CA PRO A 56 -26.23 5.41 4.12
C PRO A 56 -25.47 6.45 4.96
N ASN A 57 -25.08 6.13 6.18
CA ASN A 57 -24.49 7.10 7.10
C ASN A 57 -22.97 7.18 7.04
N LEU A 58 -22.31 6.22 6.36
CA LEU A 58 -20.84 6.14 6.31
C LEU A 58 -20.23 7.26 5.48
N LYS A 59 -19.12 7.79 5.97
CA LYS A 59 -18.32 8.84 5.34
C LYS A 59 -17.08 8.23 4.70
N TRP A 60 -16.98 8.37 3.38
CA TRP A 60 -15.96 7.76 2.52
C TRP A 60 -15.00 8.83 2.00
N LEU A 61 -13.72 8.78 2.32
CA LEU A 61 -12.72 9.77 1.92
C LEU A 61 -11.71 9.21 0.91
N ASP A 62 -11.52 9.92 -0.18
CA ASP A 62 -10.36 9.80 -1.08
C ASP A 62 -9.45 11.04 -0.89
N PRO A 63 -8.35 10.94 -0.15
CA PRO A 63 -7.54 12.11 0.22
C PRO A 63 -6.57 12.58 -0.87
N GLY A 64 -6.51 11.89 -1.99
CA GLY A 64 -5.69 12.24 -3.17
C GLY A 64 -6.39 11.74 -4.42
N SER A 65 -7.61 12.26 -4.65
CA SER A 65 -8.58 11.63 -5.53
C SER A 65 -8.23 11.66 -7.02
N GLY A 66 -7.30 12.53 -7.45
CA GLY A 66 -7.10 12.74 -8.87
C GLY A 66 -8.42 13.17 -9.53
N ILE A 67 -8.76 12.53 -10.63
CA ILE A 67 -10.06 12.75 -11.31
C ILE A 67 -11.22 11.94 -10.70
N GLY A 68 -10.98 11.19 -9.62
CA GLY A 68 -11.99 10.43 -8.88
C GLY A 68 -12.18 8.97 -9.33
N ASN A 69 -11.16 8.31 -9.88
CA ASN A 69 -11.27 6.93 -10.39
C ASN A 69 -11.78 5.94 -9.33
N PHE A 70 -11.20 5.97 -8.12
CA PHE A 70 -11.69 5.16 -7.00
C PHE A 70 -13.11 5.53 -6.61
N SER A 71 -13.37 6.82 -6.49
CA SER A 71 -14.69 7.34 -6.09
C SER A 71 -15.80 6.98 -7.08
N MET A 72 -15.48 6.84 -8.38
CA MET A 72 -16.46 6.36 -9.38
C MET A 72 -16.88 4.91 -9.12
N ILE A 73 -15.95 4.04 -8.75
CA ILE A 73 -16.25 2.64 -8.41
C ILE A 73 -17.02 2.57 -7.09
N ILE A 74 -16.58 3.29 -6.06
CA ILE A 74 -17.27 3.38 -4.77
C ILE A 74 -18.71 3.87 -4.97
N TYR A 75 -18.90 4.90 -5.80
CA TYR A 75 -20.23 5.39 -6.15
C TYR A 75 -21.14 4.29 -6.72
N HIS A 76 -20.62 3.50 -7.67
CA HIS A 76 -21.36 2.39 -8.28
C HIS A 76 -21.81 1.36 -7.24
N TYR A 77 -20.91 0.94 -6.33
CA TYR A 77 -21.21 -0.02 -5.28
C TYR A 77 -22.24 0.56 -4.28
N LEU A 78 -22.08 1.80 -3.86
CA LEU A 78 -23.04 2.50 -2.99
C LEU A 78 -24.40 2.66 -3.67
N ASN A 79 -24.44 3.09 -4.94
CA ASN A 79 -25.69 3.25 -5.68
C ASN A 79 -26.46 1.94 -5.80
N ASN A 80 -25.77 0.81 -5.96
CA ASN A 80 -26.41 -0.51 -5.97
C ASN A 80 -26.80 -0.98 -4.56
N GLY A 81 -25.95 -0.79 -3.56
CA GLY A 81 -26.18 -1.25 -2.20
C GLY A 81 -27.30 -0.52 -1.47
N LEU A 82 -27.52 0.75 -1.81
CA LEU A 82 -28.51 1.61 -1.17
C LEU A 82 -29.90 1.60 -1.85
N LYS A 83 -30.15 0.77 -2.86
CA LYS A 83 -31.44 0.70 -3.55
C LYS A 83 -32.60 0.39 -2.62
N SER A 84 -32.41 -0.42 -1.60
CA SER A 84 -33.44 -0.75 -0.62
C SER A 84 -33.68 0.37 0.40
N TRP A 85 -32.64 1.18 0.69
CA TRP A 85 -32.75 2.33 1.59
C TRP A 85 -33.45 3.52 0.92
N GLU A 86 -33.06 3.84 -0.33
CA GLU A 86 -33.65 4.90 -1.14
C GLU A 86 -33.86 4.39 -2.58
N PRO A 87 -35.11 4.00 -2.92
CA PRO A 87 -35.45 3.51 -4.26
C PRO A 87 -35.36 4.59 -5.35
N ASP A 88 -35.61 5.85 -5.00
CA ASP A 88 -35.53 6.96 -5.95
C ASP A 88 -34.08 7.20 -6.36
N LYS A 89 -33.81 7.06 -7.65
CA LYS A 89 -32.48 7.16 -8.22
C LYS A 89 -31.84 8.54 -8.02
N VAL A 90 -32.63 9.61 -8.13
CA VAL A 90 -32.15 10.99 -8.01
C VAL A 90 -31.81 11.32 -6.57
N LYS A 91 -32.68 10.97 -5.65
CA LYS A 91 -32.46 11.17 -4.20
C LYS A 91 -31.25 10.37 -3.75
N ARG A 92 -31.17 9.10 -4.13
CA ARG A 92 -30.03 8.24 -3.81
C ARG A 92 -28.69 8.78 -4.36
N HIS A 93 -28.67 9.20 -5.64
CA HIS A 93 -27.51 9.85 -6.24
C HIS A 93 -27.07 11.08 -5.44
N ASN A 94 -28.02 12.00 -5.19
CA ASN A 94 -27.72 13.22 -4.46
C ASN A 94 -27.19 12.93 -3.04
N HIS A 95 -27.77 11.95 -2.36
CA HIS A 95 -27.29 11.54 -1.04
C HIS A 95 -25.86 11.02 -1.09
N ILE A 96 -25.52 10.14 -2.04
CA ILE A 96 -24.18 9.58 -2.16
C ILE A 96 -23.13 10.67 -2.41
N ILE A 97 -23.36 11.54 -3.39
CA ILE A 97 -22.37 12.55 -3.78
C ILE A 97 -22.24 13.70 -2.78
N SER A 98 -23.30 14.03 -2.04
CA SER A 98 -23.32 15.18 -1.11
C SER A 98 -23.09 14.78 0.35
N ASN A 99 -23.33 13.52 0.74
CA ASN A 99 -23.29 13.12 2.14
C ASN A 99 -22.36 11.93 2.43
N MET A 100 -21.92 11.18 1.42
CA MET A 100 -21.14 9.98 1.64
C MET A 100 -19.73 10.06 1.07
N ILE A 101 -19.55 10.51 -0.18
CA ILE A 101 -18.26 10.57 -0.86
C ILE A 101 -17.64 11.94 -0.65
N TYR A 102 -16.40 11.95 -0.16
CA TYR A 102 -15.57 13.13 0.07
C TYR A 102 -14.26 12.96 -0.66
N MET A 103 -13.81 13.98 -1.36
CA MET A 103 -12.57 13.97 -2.14
C MET A 103 -11.70 15.17 -1.80
N ILE A 104 -10.38 14.97 -1.75
CA ILE A 104 -9.41 16.06 -1.62
C ILE A 104 -8.44 15.95 -2.79
N GLU A 105 -8.21 17.07 -3.46
CA GLU A 105 -7.34 17.12 -4.63
C GLU A 105 -6.64 18.48 -4.71
N ILE A 106 -5.35 18.48 -5.05
CA ILE A 106 -4.54 19.70 -5.16
C ILE A 106 -4.57 20.30 -6.57
N SER A 107 -4.91 19.51 -7.58
CA SER A 107 -4.94 19.94 -8.98
C SER A 107 -6.30 20.50 -9.38
N ASP A 108 -6.36 21.80 -9.68
CA ASP A 108 -7.58 22.45 -10.18
C ASP A 108 -8.11 21.77 -11.45
N LYS A 109 -7.22 21.29 -12.34
CA LYS A 109 -7.60 20.53 -13.54
C LYS A 109 -8.37 19.26 -13.19
N ASN A 110 -7.88 18.49 -12.23
CA ASN A 110 -8.50 17.23 -11.80
C ASN A 110 -9.85 17.49 -11.14
N ILE A 111 -9.95 18.54 -10.33
CA ILE A 111 -11.20 18.97 -9.70
C ILE A 111 -12.26 19.32 -10.74
N LYS A 112 -11.89 20.06 -11.79
CA LYS A 112 -12.79 20.39 -12.89
C LYS A 112 -13.32 19.15 -13.60
N ILE A 113 -12.47 18.13 -13.79
CA ILE A 113 -12.87 16.83 -14.36
C ILE A 113 -13.79 16.08 -13.39
N ALA A 114 -13.42 15.97 -12.12
CA ALA A 114 -14.25 15.32 -11.10
C ALA A 114 -15.65 15.96 -11.01
N LYS A 115 -15.73 17.28 -11.02
CA LYS A 115 -17.03 17.99 -11.02
C LYS A 115 -17.87 17.72 -12.28
N LYS A 116 -17.26 17.53 -13.44
CA LYS A 116 -18.00 17.09 -14.64
C LYS A 116 -18.54 15.67 -14.49
N VAL A 117 -17.78 14.79 -13.86
CA VAL A 117 -18.17 13.39 -13.65
C VAL A 117 -19.28 13.26 -12.60
N PHE A 118 -19.09 13.84 -11.43
CA PHE A 118 -19.97 13.64 -10.27
C PHE A 118 -21.08 14.70 -10.16
N GLY A 119 -20.94 15.83 -10.85
CA GLY A 119 -21.82 17.00 -10.69
C GLY A 119 -21.22 18.02 -9.72
N ASN A 120 -21.76 19.25 -9.74
CA ASN A 120 -21.25 20.37 -8.96
C ASN A 120 -21.45 20.24 -7.44
N SER A 121 -22.40 19.40 -7.00
CA SER A 121 -22.74 19.16 -5.58
C SER A 121 -21.82 18.16 -4.89
N VAL A 122 -20.84 17.60 -5.60
CA VAL A 122 -19.90 16.64 -5.00
C VAL A 122 -19.00 17.30 -3.96
N ASN A 123 -18.77 16.59 -2.84
CA ASN A 123 -17.84 17.05 -1.81
C ASN A 123 -16.38 16.87 -2.27
N ILE A 124 -15.87 17.85 -2.99
CA ILE A 124 -14.45 17.91 -3.37
C ILE A 124 -13.82 19.19 -2.84
N CYS A 125 -12.70 19.06 -2.11
CA CYS A 125 -11.95 20.16 -1.55
C CYS A 125 -10.66 20.37 -2.34
N HIS A 126 -10.41 21.63 -2.75
CA HIS A 126 -9.17 22.04 -3.39
C HIS A 126 -8.16 22.44 -2.33
N CYS A 127 -7.35 21.48 -1.85
CA CYS A 127 -6.33 21.75 -0.84
C CYS A 127 -5.31 20.61 -0.74
N ASP A 128 -4.20 20.86 -0.03
CA ASP A 128 -3.24 19.82 0.39
C ASP A 128 -3.81 19.08 1.62
N PHE A 129 -4.06 17.79 1.47
CA PHE A 129 -4.64 16.94 2.51
C PHE A 129 -3.87 17.01 3.84
N ILE A 130 -2.53 17.08 3.79
CA ILE A 130 -1.67 17.06 4.98
C ILE A 130 -1.43 18.45 5.54
N LYS A 131 -1.13 19.43 4.68
CA LYS A 131 -0.71 20.77 5.13
C LYS A 131 -1.87 21.70 5.43
N GLU A 132 -3.00 21.52 4.75
CA GLU A 132 -4.15 22.42 4.79
C GLU A 132 -5.36 21.77 5.41
N GLN A 133 -5.15 20.99 6.50
CA GLN A 133 -6.19 20.23 7.19
C GLN A 133 -7.37 21.08 7.66
N HIS A 134 -7.12 22.33 8.05
CA HIS A 134 -8.17 23.24 8.49
C HIS A 134 -9.16 23.60 7.38
N ILE A 135 -8.70 23.60 6.10
CA ILE A 135 -9.54 23.93 4.95
C ILE A 135 -10.58 22.85 4.72
N TRP A 136 -10.15 21.58 4.55
CA TRP A 136 -11.11 20.49 4.27
C TRP A 136 -11.98 20.17 5.49
N LYS A 137 -11.44 20.27 6.73
CA LYS A 137 -12.25 20.09 7.95
C LYS A 137 -13.38 21.09 8.03
N LYS A 138 -13.09 22.36 7.73
CA LYS A 138 -14.09 23.42 7.69
C LYS A 138 -15.09 23.21 6.55
N GLN A 139 -14.61 22.89 5.33
CA GLN A 139 -15.48 22.72 4.16
C GLN A 139 -16.43 21.54 4.30
N PHE A 140 -15.93 20.39 4.78
CA PHE A 140 -16.73 19.19 4.95
C PHE A 140 -17.52 19.16 6.26
N ASN A 141 -17.20 20.02 7.21
CA ASN A 141 -17.69 19.98 8.59
C ASN A 141 -17.51 18.59 9.23
N LEU A 142 -16.37 17.96 8.98
CA LEU A 142 -15.97 16.64 9.47
C LEU A 142 -14.52 16.68 9.96
N THR A 143 -14.21 15.83 10.95
CA THR A 143 -12.84 15.65 11.48
C THR A 143 -12.31 14.24 11.29
N SER A 144 -13.20 13.28 10.98
CA SER A 144 -12.88 11.87 10.84
C SER A 144 -13.80 11.19 9.82
N PHE A 145 -13.43 9.99 9.38
CA PHE A 145 -14.12 9.24 8.34
C PHE A 145 -14.24 7.76 8.73
N ASP A 146 -15.25 7.09 8.18
CA ASP A 146 -15.47 5.67 8.41
C ASP A 146 -14.66 4.82 7.44
N ILE A 147 -14.50 5.26 6.18
CA ILE A 147 -13.71 4.58 5.18
C ILE A 147 -12.80 5.58 4.47
N ILE A 148 -11.51 5.25 4.39
CA ILE A 148 -10.50 6.01 3.65
C ILE A 148 -9.91 5.10 2.58
N TYR A 149 -9.85 5.56 1.33
CA TYR A 149 -9.42 4.72 0.22
C TYR A 149 -8.64 5.52 -0.82
N GLY A 150 -7.90 4.83 -1.69
CA GLY A 150 -7.24 5.46 -2.81
C GLY A 150 -5.81 4.98 -3.06
N ASN A 151 -5.13 5.72 -3.93
CA ASN A 151 -3.72 5.57 -4.25
C ASN A 151 -3.00 6.90 -3.94
N PRO A 152 -2.55 7.13 -2.69
CA PRO A 152 -1.94 8.39 -2.30
C PRO A 152 -0.65 8.66 -3.08
N PRO A 153 -0.25 9.93 -3.26
CA PRO A 153 0.98 10.28 -3.96
C PRO A 153 2.20 9.73 -3.22
N TYR A 154 3.15 9.11 -3.97
CA TYR A 154 4.29 8.43 -3.34
C TYR A 154 5.40 9.38 -2.91
N ASN A 155 5.67 10.44 -3.68
CA ASN A 155 6.78 11.36 -3.45
C ASN A 155 6.36 12.83 -3.67
N THR A 156 7.04 13.76 -3.00
CA THR A 156 6.75 15.20 -3.07
C THR A 156 7.09 15.86 -4.40
N ASN A 157 8.00 15.28 -5.21
CA ASN A 157 8.52 15.89 -6.45
C ASN A 157 8.37 14.98 -7.67
N GLY A 158 7.31 14.18 -7.74
CA GLY A 158 7.18 13.18 -8.79
C GLY A 158 8.27 12.10 -8.71
N MET A 159 8.37 11.25 -9.74
CA MET A 159 9.30 10.12 -9.74
C MET A 159 10.78 10.49 -9.98
N ARG A 160 11.09 11.73 -10.34
CA ARG A 160 12.46 12.21 -10.64
C ARG A 160 12.87 13.38 -9.74
N GLY A 161 13.00 13.14 -8.45
CA GLY A 161 13.69 14.08 -7.56
C GLY A 161 15.19 14.11 -7.88
N LYS A 162 15.68 15.10 -8.62
CA LYS A 162 17.13 15.38 -8.73
C LYS A 162 17.64 15.84 -7.36
N GLY A 163 18.51 15.05 -6.75
CA GLY A 163 19.26 15.45 -5.56
C GLY A 163 19.09 14.51 -4.36
N ARG A 164 20.20 14.00 -3.84
CA ARG A 164 20.34 13.08 -2.71
C ARG A 164 20.15 13.69 -1.31
N SER A 165 19.72 14.94 -1.20
CA SER A 165 19.64 15.68 0.06
C SER A 165 18.28 15.47 0.74
N ASN A 166 18.24 14.83 1.88
CA ASN A 166 17.13 14.50 2.77
C ASN A 166 16.17 13.38 2.31
N PRO A 167 16.51 12.10 2.53
CA PRO A 167 15.63 10.96 2.23
C PRO A 167 14.29 10.97 2.98
N GLY A 168 14.22 11.58 4.17
CA GLY A 168 13.04 11.55 5.03
C GLY A 168 11.90 12.47 4.61
N LEU A 169 12.18 13.54 3.84
CA LEU A 169 11.17 14.51 3.39
C LEU A 169 10.44 14.11 2.09
N ARG A 170 10.82 13.01 1.46
CA ARG A 170 10.37 12.63 0.11
C ARG A 170 9.28 11.58 0.07
N VAL A 171 9.03 10.90 1.16
CA VAL A 171 8.08 9.77 1.20
C VAL A 171 6.72 10.29 1.65
N LEU A 172 5.91 10.77 0.68
CA LEU A 172 4.64 11.41 0.98
C LEU A 172 3.56 10.41 1.40
N TRP A 173 3.52 9.23 0.78
CA TRP A 173 2.52 8.20 1.09
C TRP A 173 2.50 7.78 2.58
N THR A 174 3.65 7.79 3.26
CA THR A 174 3.70 7.46 4.69
C THR A 174 3.03 8.53 5.56
N GLN A 175 3.12 9.80 5.14
CA GLN A 175 2.41 10.90 5.82
C GLN A 175 0.90 10.76 5.60
N PHE A 176 0.47 10.45 4.37
CA PHE A 176 -0.94 10.17 4.06
C PHE A 176 -1.47 9.02 4.92
N LEU A 177 -0.77 7.89 4.97
CA LEU A 177 -1.20 6.75 5.78
C LEU A 177 -1.24 7.07 7.27
N ASN A 178 -0.19 7.71 7.83
CA ASN A 178 -0.16 8.08 9.23
C ASN A 178 -1.33 9.00 9.60
N TYR A 179 -1.57 10.03 8.79
CA TYR A 179 -2.66 10.95 9.06
C TYR A 179 -4.04 10.32 8.82
N SER A 180 -4.18 9.44 7.83
CA SER A 180 -5.41 8.67 7.64
C SER A 180 -5.74 7.78 8.84
N LEU A 181 -4.73 7.15 9.47
CA LEU A 181 -4.91 6.39 10.70
C LEU A 181 -5.38 7.26 11.87
N ASP A 182 -4.95 8.53 11.93
CA ASP A 182 -5.32 9.46 13.01
C ASP A 182 -6.77 9.98 12.86
N ILE A 183 -7.30 10.04 11.64
CA ILE A 183 -8.66 10.51 11.35
C ILE A 183 -9.64 9.37 11.03
N LEU A 184 -9.22 8.11 11.15
CA LEU A 184 -10.07 6.95 10.92
C LEU A 184 -10.94 6.68 12.15
N ASN A 185 -12.26 6.62 11.97
CA ASN A 185 -13.19 6.27 13.02
C ASN A 185 -12.92 4.85 13.55
N LYS A 186 -13.34 4.60 14.80
CA LYS A 186 -13.39 3.24 15.35
C LYS A 186 -14.28 2.37 14.45
N ASN A 187 -13.85 1.14 14.20
CA ASN A 187 -14.44 0.21 13.25
C ASN A 187 -14.41 0.68 11.78
N GLY A 188 -13.64 1.72 11.48
CA GLY A 188 -13.42 2.19 10.12
C GLY A 188 -12.39 1.36 9.34
N TYR A 189 -12.30 1.62 8.04
CA TYR A 189 -11.43 0.87 7.12
C TYR A 189 -10.53 1.80 6.31
N ILE A 190 -9.30 1.34 6.05
CA ILE A 190 -8.42 1.96 5.05
C ILE A 190 -8.13 0.94 3.94
N LEU A 191 -8.40 1.32 2.69
CA LEU A 191 -8.04 0.56 1.50
C LEU A 191 -7.07 1.38 0.66
N TYR A 192 -5.79 1.09 0.77
CA TYR A 192 -4.74 1.82 0.07
C TYR A 192 -3.90 0.94 -0.85
N LEU A 193 -3.42 1.56 -1.93
CA LEU A 193 -2.34 1.08 -2.77
C LEU A 193 -1.11 1.95 -2.52
N THR A 194 -0.02 1.38 -2.02
CA THR A 194 1.21 2.13 -1.66
C THR A 194 2.47 1.35 -2.01
N PRO A 195 3.64 1.99 -2.02
CA PRO A 195 4.91 1.25 -1.96
C PRO A 195 4.92 0.27 -0.79
N ASN A 196 5.51 -0.92 -0.98
CA ASN A 196 5.45 -1.99 0.01
C ASN A 196 6.57 -1.95 1.07
N SER A 197 7.39 -0.90 1.11
CA SER A 197 8.47 -0.77 2.10
C SER A 197 8.01 -0.80 3.57
N TRP A 198 6.72 -0.60 3.84
CA TRP A 198 6.13 -0.77 5.17
C TRP A 198 6.10 -2.24 5.63
N THR A 199 6.17 -3.20 4.71
CA THR A 199 6.16 -4.63 5.05
C THR A 199 7.41 -5.07 5.80
N GLU A 200 8.40 -4.22 5.96
CA GLU A 200 9.48 -4.38 6.91
C GLU A 200 8.93 -4.20 8.34
N LEU A 201 8.65 -5.30 9.03
CA LEU A 201 7.94 -5.32 10.31
C LEU A 201 8.65 -4.58 11.45
N LYS A 202 9.93 -4.28 11.31
CA LYS A 202 10.69 -3.45 12.27
C LYS A 202 10.42 -1.96 12.11
N SER A 203 9.79 -1.54 11.02
CA SER A 203 9.52 -0.12 10.78
C SER A 203 8.47 0.42 11.78
N PRO A 204 8.57 1.69 12.21
CA PRO A 204 7.56 2.31 13.07
C PRO A 204 6.15 2.26 12.47
N LEU A 205 6.06 2.41 11.16
CA LEU A 205 4.79 2.38 10.42
C LEU A 205 4.13 0.99 10.48
N ALA A 206 4.91 -0.09 10.24
CA ALA A 206 4.40 -1.45 10.35
C ALA A 206 3.90 -1.75 11.77
N LYS A 207 4.64 -1.30 12.80
CA LYS A 207 4.19 -1.42 14.19
C LYS A 207 2.84 -0.72 14.40
N LYS A 208 2.69 0.55 13.98
CA LYS A 208 1.44 1.30 14.10
C LYS A 208 0.28 0.57 13.42
N MET A 209 0.49 0.06 12.19
CA MET A 209 -0.52 -0.69 11.44
C MET A 209 -0.93 -2.00 12.13
N LEU A 210 0.01 -2.70 12.75
CA LEU A 210 -0.24 -4.01 13.36
C LEU A 210 -0.69 -3.94 14.83
N THR A 211 -0.38 -2.85 15.57
CA THR A 211 -0.71 -2.75 16.99
C THR A 211 -2.18 -2.41 17.22
N ASN A 212 -2.68 -1.41 16.50
CA ASN A 212 -4.02 -0.84 16.75
C ASN A 212 -5.04 -1.20 15.65
N ASN A 213 -4.62 -1.91 14.62
CA ASN A 213 -5.46 -2.18 13.46
C ASN A 213 -5.25 -3.62 12.97
N ASN A 214 -6.26 -4.18 12.34
CA ASN A 214 -6.20 -5.50 11.74
C ASN A 214 -6.02 -5.37 10.22
N ILE A 215 -4.94 -5.90 9.68
CA ILE A 215 -4.79 -6.02 8.22
C ILE A 215 -5.60 -7.24 7.79
N LEU A 216 -6.72 -7.01 7.13
CA LEU A 216 -7.63 -8.08 6.70
C LEU A 216 -7.16 -8.73 5.40
N VAL A 217 -6.68 -7.93 4.46
CA VAL A 217 -6.23 -8.37 3.13
C VAL A 217 -4.91 -7.69 2.79
N LEU A 218 -4.04 -8.43 2.12
CA LEU A 218 -2.76 -7.92 1.61
C LEU A 218 -2.41 -8.59 0.28
N LYS A 219 -2.10 -7.80 -0.74
CA LYS A 219 -1.48 -8.27 -1.98
C LYS A 219 -0.24 -7.45 -2.31
N ASN A 220 0.88 -8.13 -2.48
CA ASN A 220 2.15 -7.54 -2.86
C ASN A 220 2.40 -7.73 -4.36
N PHE A 221 2.91 -6.68 -5.00
CA PHE A 221 3.38 -6.69 -6.37
C PHE A 221 4.90 -6.48 -6.37
N ASP A 222 5.63 -7.37 -7.01
CA ASP A 222 7.04 -7.13 -7.30
C ASP A 222 7.20 -6.04 -8.36
N VAL A 223 8.43 -5.60 -8.61
CA VAL A 223 8.73 -4.54 -9.59
C VAL A 223 8.19 -4.89 -10.98
N VAL A 224 8.30 -6.16 -11.40
CA VAL A 224 7.86 -6.61 -12.73
C VAL A 224 6.33 -6.51 -12.87
N ASN A 225 5.59 -6.95 -11.86
CA ASN A 225 4.13 -6.87 -11.85
C ASN A 225 3.65 -5.43 -11.69
N SER A 226 4.34 -4.61 -10.91
CA SER A 226 4.06 -3.16 -10.82
C SER A 226 4.24 -2.48 -12.18
N TYR A 227 5.29 -2.84 -12.94
CA TYR A 227 5.48 -2.35 -14.31
C TYR A 227 4.34 -2.72 -15.25
N LYS A 228 3.83 -3.94 -15.15
CA LYS A 228 2.68 -4.40 -15.97
C LYS A 228 1.41 -3.64 -15.65
N LEU A 229 1.23 -3.21 -14.39
CA LEU A 229 0.05 -2.48 -13.93
C LEU A 229 0.06 -1.00 -14.32
N PHE A 230 1.22 -0.34 -14.28
CA PHE A 230 1.28 1.13 -14.30
C PHE A 230 2.11 1.73 -15.45
N ASP A 231 2.51 0.97 -16.44
CA ASP A 231 3.52 1.36 -17.44
C ASP A 231 4.91 1.66 -16.84
N LYS A 232 5.93 1.70 -17.71
CA LYS A 232 7.35 1.82 -17.33
C LYS A 232 7.69 2.99 -16.40
N GLN A 233 6.86 4.01 -16.30
CA GLN A 233 7.15 5.21 -15.53
C GLN A 233 6.69 5.16 -14.08
N ALA A 234 5.64 4.37 -13.77
CA ALA A 234 5.07 4.26 -12.42
C ALA A 234 5.53 2.99 -11.69
N GLY A 235 5.95 1.97 -12.42
CA GLY A 235 6.25 0.64 -11.91
C GLY A 235 7.68 0.41 -11.45
N SER A 236 8.47 1.44 -11.12
CA SER A 236 9.84 1.25 -10.63
C SER A 236 9.94 0.84 -9.15
N LEU A 237 8.81 0.76 -8.46
CA LEU A 237 8.73 0.39 -7.05
C LEU A 237 7.86 -0.85 -6.86
N PRO A 238 8.22 -1.75 -5.96
CA PRO A 238 7.31 -2.79 -5.51
C PRO A 238 6.17 -2.16 -4.73
N LEU A 239 4.95 -2.59 -5.02
CA LEU A 239 3.72 -2.02 -4.45
C LEU A 239 2.99 -3.06 -3.61
N SER A 240 2.08 -2.58 -2.77
CA SER A 240 1.10 -3.42 -2.10
C SER A 240 -0.23 -2.70 -2.01
N TYR A 241 -1.34 -3.43 -2.13
CA TYR A 241 -2.58 -2.94 -1.56
C TYR A 241 -2.95 -3.74 -0.31
N TYR A 242 -3.66 -3.09 0.56
CA TYR A 242 -4.12 -3.68 1.80
C TYR A 242 -5.45 -3.08 2.24
N LEU A 243 -6.27 -3.92 2.85
CA LEU A 243 -7.46 -3.52 3.59
C LEU A 243 -7.16 -3.60 5.08
N LEU A 244 -7.20 -2.45 5.75
CA LEU A 244 -6.98 -2.30 7.17
C LEU A 244 -8.30 -1.98 7.87
N HIS A 245 -8.53 -2.58 9.03
CA HIS A 245 -9.70 -2.35 9.88
C HIS A 245 -9.28 -1.85 11.25
N ASN A 246 -9.73 -0.65 11.63
CA ASN A 246 -9.52 -0.07 12.96
C ASN A 246 -10.48 -0.70 13.97
N SER A 247 -10.18 -1.90 14.43
CA SER A 247 -11.01 -2.66 15.36
C SER A 247 -10.21 -3.19 16.53
N ASN A 248 -10.85 -3.25 17.67
CA ASN A 248 -10.32 -3.93 18.88
C ASN A 248 -10.61 -5.43 18.87
N ASP A 249 -11.26 -5.95 17.82
CA ASP A 249 -11.55 -7.36 17.68
C ASP A 249 -10.26 -8.19 17.67
N THR A 250 -10.34 -9.39 18.21
CA THR A 250 -9.20 -10.32 18.21
C THR A 250 -8.74 -10.59 16.78
N TYR A 251 -7.54 -10.13 16.44
CA TYR A 251 -6.91 -10.43 15.17
C TYR A 251 -6.67 -11.95 15.04
N LYS A 252 -7.21 -12.54 13.98
CA LYS A 252 -7.04 -13.99 13.68
C LYS A 252 -5.97 -14.20 12.62
N SER A 253 -6.17 -13.62 11.44
CA SER A 253 -5.31 -13.80 10.29
C SER A 253 -5.49 -12.66 9.28
N THR A 254 -4.56 -12.57 8.34
CA THR A 254 -4.64 -11.74 7.13
C THR A 254 -4.81 -12.65 5.93
N LEU A 255 -5.70 -12.34 5.01
CA LEU A 255 -5.75 -12.94 3.68
C LEU A 255 -4.61 -12.37 2.84
N ILE A 256 -3.54 -13.14 2.63
CA ILE A 256 -2.39 -12.72 1.81
C ILE A 256 -2.47 -13.41 0.46
N PHE A 257 -2.29 -12.65 -0.60
CA PHE A 257 -2.23 -13.19 -1.96
C PHE A 257 -0.92 -13.95 -2.18
N ASP A 258 -1.02 -15.24 -2.48
CA ASP A 258 0.11 -16.08 -2.86
C ASP A 258 0.30 -16.06 -4.38
N SER A 259 1.33 -15.36 -4.84
CA SER A 259 1.61 -15.20 -6.27
C SER A 259 2.11 -16.48 -6.96
N THR A 260 2.39 -17.56 -6.22
CA THR A 260 2.73 -18.87 -6.79
C THR A 260 1.48 -19.64 -7.24
N PHE A 261 0.39 -19.50 -6.48
CA PHE A 261 -0.84 -20.27 -6.67
C PHE A 261 -2.03 -19.40 -7.09
N ASP A 262 -1.81 -18.12 -7.31
CA ASP A 262 -2.83 -17.13 -7.73
C ASP A 262 -4.09 -17.16 -6.85
N LYS A 263 -3.91 -17.21 -5.53
CA LYS A 263 -5.00 -17.29 -4.55
C LYS A 263 -4.66 -16.62 -3.23
N TYR A 264 -5.70 -16.23 -2.50
CA TYR A 264 -5.57 -15.72 -1.14
C TYR A 264 -5.47 -16.85 -0.13
N ILE A 265 -4.54 -16.72 0.82
CA ILE A 265 -4.29 -17.70 1.88
C ILE A 265 -4.28 -16.98 3.22
N GLU A 266 -4.97 -17.51 4.21
CA GLU A 266 -4.93 -17.00 5.58
C GLU A 266 -3.56 -17.19 6.21
N PHE A 267 -3.01 -16.12 6.76
CA PHE A 267 -1.72 -16.14 7.43
C PHE A 267 -1.72 -15.21 8.65
N ASN A 268 -1.22 -15.68 9.78
CA ASN A 268 -1.14 -14.85 10.99
C ASN A 268 0.20 -14.11 11.05
N ILE A 269 0.21 -12.88 10.53
CA ILE A 269 1.40 -12.01 10.51
C ILE A 269 1.91 -11.72 11.93
N ARG A 270 1.02 -11.52 12.91
CA ARG A 270 1.40 -11.19 14.29
C ARG A 270 2.07 -12.35 15.00
N LYS A 271 1.56 -13.58 14.78
CA LYS A 271 2.14 -14.80 15.37
C LYS A 271 3.54 -15.06 14.85
N TYR A 272 3.72 -14.97 13.54
CA TYR A 272 4.97 -15.39 12.90
C TYR A 272 5.96 -14.25 12.65
N MET A 273 5.51 -12.99 12.77
CA MET A 273 6.31 -11.79 12.53
C MET A 273 7.03 -11.79 11.18
N ILE A 274 6.35 -12.30 10.15
CA ILE A 274 6.77 -12.27 8.74
C ILE A 274 5.58 -11.96 7.84
N ILE A 275 5.83 -11.39 6.68
CA ILE A 275 4.85 -11.15 5.62
C ILE A 275 5.31 -11.93 4.37
N PRO A 276 4.78 -13.13 4.13
CA PRO A 276 5.10 -13.91 2.93
C PRO A 276 4.31 -13.39 1.72
N ASN A 277 4.83 -13.64 0.51
CA ASN A 277 4.14 -13.34 -0.74
C ASN A 277 4.13 -14.51 -1.74
N LYS A 278 4.81 -15.61 -1.41
CA LYS A 278 4.94 -16.82 -2.24
C LYS A 278 5.00 -18.06 -1.36
N ASN A 279 4.45 -19.18 -1.86
CA ASN A 279 4.53 -20.48 -1.18
C ASN A 279 4.06 -20.45 0.28
N ILE A 280 2.99 -19.70 0.55
CA ILE A 280 2.53 -19.40 1.92
C ILE A 280 2.19 -20.66 2.70
N GLU A 281 1.55 -21.65 2.06
CA GLU A 281 1.24 -22.93 2.72
C GLU A 281 2.51 -23.72 3.11
N LEU A 282 3.55 -23.69 2.29
CA LEU A 282 4.83 -24.30 2.64
C LEU A 282 5.48 -23.59 3.83
N ILE A 283 5.48 -22.26 3.81
CA ILE A 283 5.97 -21.44 4.93
C ILE A 283 5.21 -21.77 6.22
N LYS A 284 3.87 -21.87 6.19
CA LYS A 284 3.06 -22.27 7.34
C LYS A 284 3.47 -23.65 7.87
N LYS A 285 3.66 -24.63 6.99
CA LYS A 285 4.11 -25.98 7.39
C LYS A 285 5.46 -25.95 8.10
N VAL A 286 6.42 -25.16 7.60
CA VAL A 286 7.75 -25.01 8.23
C VAL A 286 7.63 -24.33 9.59
N LEU A 287 6.89 -23.24 9.68
CA LEU A 287 6.71 -22.46 10.92
C LEU A 287 5.94 -23.22 12.01
N ASN A 288 5.06 -24.15 11.64
CA ASN A 288 4.29 -24.95 12.59
C ASN A 288 5.05 -26.16 13.15
N LYS A 289 6.25 -26.47 12.64
CA LYS A 289 7.07 -27.59 13.14
C LYS A 289 7.75 -27.32 14.49
N ASN A 290 7.46 -26.20 15.16
CA ASN A 290 8.03 -25.81 16.47
C ASN A 290 9.57 -25.86 16.54
N GLU A 291 10.25 -25.85 15.42
CA GLU A 291 11.71 -25.76 15.41
C GLU A 291 12.12 -24.30 15.67
N ASN A 292 13.13 -24.13 16.49
CA ASN A 292 13.68 -22.81 16.76
C ASN A 292 14.12 -22.15 15.44
N SER A 293 13.70 -20.90 15.25
CA SER A 293 14.12 -20.12 14.08
C SER A 293 15.64 -20.10 13.98
N LEU A 294 16.19 -20.26 12.79
CA LEU A 294 17.63 -20.12 12.57
C LEU A 294 18.14 -18.76 13.11
N SER A 295 17.32 -17.73 13.14
CA SER A 295 17.66 -16.43 13.74
C SER A 295 17.90 -16.50 15.25
N SER A 296 17.34 -17.49 15.97
CA SER A 296 17.63 -17.70 17.39
C SER A 296 19.05 -18.22 17.63
N TYR A 297 19.64 -18.87 16.63
CA TYR A 297 21.01 -19.41 16.70
C TYR A 297 22.06 -18.47 16.10
N PHE A 298 21.64 -17.44 15.37
CA PHE A 298 22.54 -16.54 14.65
C PHE A 298 22.23 -15.08 14.94
N LYS A 299 23.16 -14.39 15.58
CA LYS A 299 23.19 -12.91 15.55
C LYS A 299 23.91 -12.51 14.26
N PHE A 300 23.15 -12.18 13.22
CA PHE A 300 23.72 -11.65 11.98
C PHE A 300 23.87 -10.14 12.12
N THR A 301 25.11 -9.69 12.08
CA THR A 301 25.41 -8.27 11.86
C THR A 301 26.19 -8.22 10.54
N PRO A 302 25.59 -7.77 9.44
CA PRO A 302 26.36 -7.58 8.22
C PRO A 302 27.47 -6.57 8.50
N PRO A 303 28.68 -6.75 7.92
CA PRO A 303 29.74 -5.76 8.01
C PRO A 303 29.23 -4.43 7.44
N LYS A 304 29.13 -3.42 8.29
CA LYS A 304 28.50 -2.14 7.97
C LYS A 304 29.37 -1.25 7.07
N ASP A 305 30.65 -1.55 6.86
CA ASP A 305 31.54 -0.60 6.19
C ASP A 305 32.72 -1.24 5.43
N LYS A 306 33.11 -0.57 4.34
CA LYS A 306 34.37 -0.85 3.63
C LYS A 306 35.63 -0.71 4.52
N LYS A 307 35.51 -0.11 5.70
CA LYS A 307 36.58 0.01 6.72
C LYS A 307 36.90 -1.31 7.40
N ASP A 308 35.96 -2.28 7.38
CA ASP A 308 36.15 -3.59 8.00
C ASP A 308 36.99 -4.57 7.17
N LYS A 309 37.63 -4.14 6.06
CA LYS A 309 38.53 -4.95 5.26
C LYS A 309 39.67 -5.60 6.07
N LYS A 310 40.02 -5.04 7.24
CA LYS A 310 40.99 -5.60 8.19
C LYS A 310 40.47 -6.82 8.95
N LEU A 311 39.18 -7.11 8.89
CA LEU A 311 38.52 -8.21 9.62
C LEU A 311 38.27 -9.44 8.74
N TYR A 312 38.43 -9.32 7.42
CA TYR A 312 38.11 -10.37 6.45
C TYR A 312 39.26 -10.59 5.44
N SER A 313 39.36 -11.80 4.94
CA SER A 313 40.28 -12.18 3.87
C SER A 313 39.55 -13.06 2.85
N ASN A 314 39.90 -12.94 1.57
CA ASN A 314 39.39 -13.83 0.51
C ASN A 314 40.13 -15.18 0.50
N THR A 315 41.18 -15.33 1.30
CA THR A 315 41.93 -16.56 1.42
C THR A 315 41.96 -17.03 2.87
N ASN A 316 41.94 -18.36 3.07
CA ASN A 316 42.13 -18.97 4.39
C ASN A 316 43.58 -18.84 4.80
N ARG A 317 43.88 -17.87 5.67
CA ARG A 317 45.22 -17.64 6.23
C ARG A 317 45.10 -17.08 7.65
N HIS A 318 46.04 -17.46 8.52
CA HIS A 318 46.06 -16.91 9.88
C HIS A 318 46.15 -15.36 9.84
N PRO A 319 45.37 -14.62 10.63
CA PRO A 319 44.36 -15.05 11.59
C PRO A 319 42.96 -15.25 11.00
N PHE A 320 42.75 -15.21 9.69
CA PHE A 320 41.47 -15.31 8.99
C PHE A 320 41.17 -16.78 8.67
N ILE A 321 40.58 -17.49 9.63
CA ILE A 321 40.37 -18.94 9.52
C ILE A 321 38.87 -19.35 9.54
N TYR A 322 37.96 -18.41 9.85
CA TYR A 322 36.54 -18.71 9.93
C TYR A 322 35.83 -18.45 8.60
N PRO A 323 35.36 -19.48 7.89
CA PRO A 323 34.73 -19.32 6.58
C PRO A 323 33.41 -18.62 6.67
N LEU A 324 33.18 -17.66 5.77
CA LEU A 324 31.94 -16.97 5.53
C LEU A 324 31.53 -17.16 4.08
N ILE A 325 30.31 -17.61 3.86
CA ILE A 325 29.74 -17.75 2.51
C ILE A 325 28.99 -16.48 2.15
N ASN A 326 29.42 -15.85 1.07
CA ASN A 326 28.78 -14.65 0.51
C ASN A 326 28.16 -14.97 -0.84
N TYR A 327 26.93 -14.51 -1.07
CA TYR A 327 26.26 -14.64 -2.34
C TYR A 327 26.15 -13.27 -3.01
N VAL A 328 26.84 -13.07 -4.14
CA VAL A 328 26.85 -11.81 -4.86
C VAL A 328 26.65 -12.08 -6.34
N HIS A 329 25.72 -11.37 -6.98
CA HIS A 329 25.44 -11.51 -8.43
C HIS A 329 25.28 -12.97 -8.90
N LYS A 330 24.46 -13.76 -8.20
CA LYS A 330 24.20 -15.19 -8.52
C LYS A 330 25.41 -16.12 -8.40
N LYS A 331 26.50 -15.68 -7.76
CA LYS A 331 27.68 -16.50 -7.48
C LYS A 331 27.95 -16.60 -5.99
N ILE A 332 28.44 -17.75 -5.56
CA ILE A 332 28.85 -18.00 -4.17
C ILE A 332 30.34 -17.66 -4.06
N TYR A 333 30.66 -16.83 -3.07
CA TYR A 333 32.06 -16.51 -2.71
C TYR A 333 32.29 -16.92 -1.28
N ILE A 334 33.50 -17.42 -0.98
CA ILE A 334 33.94 -17.73 0.37
C ILE A 334 34.93 -16.65 0.78
N SER A 335 34.69 -16.01 1.91
CA SER A 335 35.64 -15.16 2.61
C SER A 335 35.90 -15.70 4.01
N TYR A 336 36.91 -15.23 4.68
CA TYR A 336 37.34 -15.75 5.99
C TYR A 336 37.39 -14.60 6.99
N ALA A 337 36.83 -14.80 8.18
CA ALA A 337 36.85 -13.82 9.26
C ALA A 337 37.96 -14.09 10.25
N LYS A 338 38.44 -13.00 10.89
CA LYS A 338 39.48 -13.06 11.93
C LYS A 338 38.93 -13.58 13.27
N ASN A 339 37.71 -13.26 13.62
CA ASN A 339 37.10 -13.59 14.90
C ASN A 339 35.94 -14.57 14.76
N PRO A 340 35.75 -15.51 15.70
CA PRO A 340 34.68 -16.49 15.71
C PRO A 340 33.29 -15.89 16.06
N THR A 341 33.24 -14.64 16.46
CA THR A 341 31.97 -13.93 16.81
C THR A 341 30.92 -13.97 15.72
N TYR A 342 31.34 -14.17 14.47
CA TYR A 342 30.43 -14.30 13.33
C TYR A 342 30.13 -15.77 12.95
N VAL A 343 30.88 -16.74 13.52
CA VAL A 343 30.71 -18.15 13.23
C VAL A 343 30.90 -18.93 14.53
N GLN A 344 29.81 -19.12 15.27
CA GLN A 344 29.87 -19.76 16.60
C GLN A 344 30.19 -21.27 16.61
N ASN A 345 30.60 -21.88 15.54
CA ASN A 345 31.07 -23.29 15.54
C ASN A 345 31.84 -23.60 14.27
N LYS A 346 32.82 -24.53 14.36
CA LYS A 346 33.72 -25.03 13.28
C LYS A 346 32.98 -25.77 12.13
N ARG A 347 31.65 -25.76 12.08
CA ARG A 347 30.87 -26.40 11.00
C ARG A 347 30.50 -25.37 9.94
N PRO A 348 30.61 -25.71 8.65
CA PRO A 348 30.15 -24.81 7.59
C PRO A 348 28.63 -24.57 7.76
N LYS A 349 28.24 -23.30 7.75
CA LYS A 349 26.83 -22.88 7.88
C LYS A 349 26.42 -22.21 6.59
N LEU A 350 25.25 -22.59 6.10
CA LEU A 350 24.62 -21.90 4.99
C LEU A 350 24.14 -20.53 5.50
N ILE A 351 24.77 -19.48 5.04
CA ILE A 351 24.32 -18.11 5.32
C ILE A 351 23.44 -17.70 4.14
N PHE A 352 22.14 -17.69 4.37
CA PHE A 352 21.23 -17.07 3.41
C PHE A 352 21.49 -15.56 3.46
N PRO A 353 21.74 -14.93 2.30
CA PRO A 353 21.83 -13.49 2.26
C PRO A 353 20.52 -12.93 2.81
N ASN A 354 20.65 -11.98 3.74
CA ASN A 354 19.50 -11.17 4.14
C ASN A 354 19.25 -10.17 2.99
N TYR A 355 18.72 -10.68 1.89
CA TYR A 355 18.09 -9.81 0.92
C TYR A 355 16.83 -9.31 1.61
N SER A 356 16.85 -8.07 2.10
CA SER A 356 15.73 -7.21 1.83
C SER A 356 15.60 -7.25 0.31
N MET A 357 14.90 -8.24 -0.18
CA MET A 357 14.58 -8.30 -1.57
C MET A 357 13.69 -7.10 -1.79
N GLY A 358 14.27 -6.02 -2.33
CA GLY A 358 13.54 -5.08 -3.11
C GLY A 358 12.90 -5.91 -4.22
N TYR A 359 11.68 -6.35 -3.99
CA TYR A 359 10.82 -7.01 -4.94
C TYR A 359 10.16 -5.99 -5.81
#